data_d4bbc5642eab6ac6770473226f3bf030
#
_entry.id   d4bbc5642eab6ac6770473226f3bf030
#
_cell.length_a   1.000
_cell.length_b   1.000
_cell.length_c   1.000
_cell.angle_alpha   90.00
_cell.angle_beta   90.00
_cell.angle_gamma   90.00
#
_symmetry.space_group_name_H-M   'P 1'
#
loop_
_entity.id
_entity.type
_entity.pdbx_description
1 polymer ?
#
loop_
_entity_poly.entity_id
_entity_poly.type
_entity_poly.pdbx_seq_one_letter_code
_entity_poly.pdbx_strand_id
1 'polypeptide(L)'
;SGKTTFARRLSIQLTAQGLTPHAVSVDDYFVDREHTPRDADGNYNFEALECIDLEKFNGDMNRLLAGERVELPRFNFKTGKREYKGDFLTMGPHDILVIEGIHCLNDRMSAELPTQNKYKIYISALTQLNVDEHNRIPTTDGRLLRGIVRDARTRGNSAQETIPMWPSVRRGEEENIFPYQ
;
A
#
# COMPACT_ATOMS: atom_id res chain seq x y z
N SER A 1 9.23 3.12 -0.05
CA SER A 1 9.64 1.95 0.74
C SER A 1 9.59 2.29 2.22
N GLY A 2 9.17 1.35 3.10
CA GLY A 2 9.10 1.59 4.55
C GLY A 2 7.74 2.05 5.08
N LYS A 3 6.71 2.16 4.25
CA LYS A 3 5.36 2.60 4.64
C LYS A 3 4.80 1.82 5.83
N THR A 4 4.74 0.50 5.74
CA THR A 4 4.22 -0.36 6.82
C THR A 4 5.02 -0.22 8.11
N THR A 5 6.35 -0.08 8.02
CA THR A 5 7.20 0.14 9.21
C THR A 5 6.91 1.50 9.84
N PHE A 6 6.74 2.54 9.02
CA PHE A 6 6.35 3.87 9.50
C PHE A 6 4.95 3.84 10.13
N ALA A 7 3.97 3.24 9.48
CA ALA A 7 2.60 3.12 10.00
C ALA A 7 2.57 2.46 11.40
N ARG A 8 3.35 1.38 11.58
CA ARG A 8 3.48 0.74 12.91
C ARG A 8 4.09 1.65 13.96
N ARG A 9 5.15 2.40 13.62
CA ARG A 9 5.77 3.36 14.55
C ARG A 9 4.85 4.52 14.87
N LEU A 10 4.14 5.03 13.87
CA LEU A 10 3.12 6.08 14.06
C LEU A 10 2.02 5.59 15.00
N SER A 11 1.53 4.36 14.81
CA SER A 11 0.52 3.77 15.70
C SER A 11 0.98 3.74 17.17
N ILE A 12 2.23 3.38 17.44
CA ILE A 12 2.78 3.41 18.80
C ILE A 12 2.74 4.84 19.37
N GLN A 13 3.11 5.85 18.59
CA GLN A 13 3.09 7.25 19.03
C GLN A 13 1.67 7.75 19.27
N LEU A 14 0.74 7.39 18.39
CA LEU A 14 -0.68 7.74 18.56
C LEU A 14 -1.27 7.10 19.84
N THR A 15 -0.93 5.85 20.11
CA THR A 15 -1.33 5.17 21.36
C THR A 15 -0.78 5.90 22.57
N ALA A 16 0.46 6.36 22.54
CA ALA A 16 1.07 7.14 23.63
C ALA A 16 0.38 8.50 23.85
N GLN A 17 -0.36 9.00 22.86
CA GLN A 17 -1.17 10.22 22.96
C GLN A 17 -2.65 9.94 23.35
N GLY A 18 -2.97 8.70 23.70
CA GLY A 18 -4.33 8.30 24.14
C GLY A 18 -5.30 7.97 23.01
N LEU A 19 -4.80 7.82 21.77
CA LEU A 19 -5.61 7.38 20.64
C LEU A 19 -5.55 5.85 20.46
N THR A 20 -6.54 5.30 19.79
CA THR A 20 -6.60 3.87 19.43
C THR A 20 -6.40 3.72 17.92
N PRO A 21 -5.16 3.51 17.44
CA PRO A 21 -4.88 3.38 16.00
C PRO A 21 -5.22 1.98 15.47
N HIS A 22 -5.90 1.94 14.34
CA HIS A 22 -6.20 0.74 13.58
C HIS A 22 -5.46 0.76 12.25
N ALA A 23 -4.55 -0.18 12.05
CA ALA A 23 -3.77 -0.28 10.82
C ALA A 23 -4.60 -0.96 9.72
N VAL A 24 -4.73 -0.28 8.58
CA VAL A 24 -5.41 -0.80 7.38
C VAL A 24 -4.45 -0.78 6.21
N SER A 25 -4.21 -1.93 5.58
CA SER A 25 -3.44 -2.02 4.36
C SER A 25 -4.35 -1.91 3.14
N VAL A 26 -4.03 -0.99 2.24
CA VAL A 26 -4.73 -0.87 0.95
C VAL A 26 -4.51 -2.11 0.09
N ASP A 27 -3.39 -2.80 0.26
CA ASP A 27 -3.09 -4.03 -0.45
C ASP A 27 -4.11 -5.15 -0.14
N ASP A 28 -4.83 -5.08 0.97
CA ASP A 28 -5.92 -6.01 1.31
C ASP A 28 -7.20 -5.78 0.47
N TYR A 29 -7.28 -4.65 -0.23
CA TYR A 29 -8.39 -4.28 -1.11
C TYR A 29 -8.11 -4.52 -2.60
N PHE A 30 -7.05 -5.24 -2.94
CA PHE A 30 -6.82 -5.64 -4.33
C PHE A 30 -8.04 -6.40 -4.90
N VAL A 31 -8.34 -6.15 -6.17
CA VAL A 31 -9.25 -7.00 -6.94
C VAL A 31 -8.63 -8.39 -7.12
N ASP A 32 -9.43 -9.41 -7.34
CA ASP A 32 -8.91 -10.74 -7.64
C ASP A 32 -7.97 -10.68 -8.86
N ARG A 33 -6.91 -11.50 -8.83
CA ARG A 33 -5.82 -11.44 -9.84
C ARG A 33 -6.31 -11.49 -11.28
N GLU A 34 -7.36 -12.24 -11.54
CA GLU A 34 -7.96 -12.35 -12.87
C GLU A 34 -8.56 -11.03 -13.40
N HIS A 35 -8.94 -10.13 -12.48
CA HIS A 35 -9.48 -8.80 -12.78
C HIS A 35 -8.40 -7.70 -12.75
N THR A 36 -7.14 -8.04 -12.47
CA THR A 36 -6.05 -7.07 -12.48
C THR A 36 -5.89 -6.45 -13.88
N PRO A 37 -5.82 -5.11 -14.01
CA PRO A 37 -5.55 -4.46 -15.29
C PRO A 37 -4.29 -4.97 -15.96
N ARG A 38 -4.25 -4.91 -17.29
CA ARG A 38 -3.06 -5.27 -18.06
C ARG A 38 -2.44 -4.02 -18.65
N ASP A 39 -1.10 -4.03 -18.75
CA ASP A 39 -0.35 -2.99 -19.44
C ASP A 39 -0.44 -3.17 -20.98
N ALA A 40 0.18 -2.24 -21.71
CA ALA A 40 0.20 -2.26 -23.19
C ALA A 40 0.87 -3.54 -23.77
N ASP A 41 1.72 -4.18 -23.00
CA ASP A 41 2.42 -5.42 -23.38
C ASP A 41 1.62 -6.67 -23.00
N GLY A 42 0.42 -6.51 -22.39
CA GLY A 42 -0.48 -7.58 -21.97
C GLY A 42 -0.12 -8.20 -20.61
N ASN A 43 0.87 -7.68 -19.89
CA ASN A 43 1.24 -8.13 -18.55
C ASN A 43 0.33 -7.50 -17.48
N TYR A 44 0.20 -8.17 -16.34
CA TYR A 44 -0.53 -7.59 -15.20
C TYR A 44 0.14 -6.31 -14.70
N ASN A 45 -0.61 -5.22 -14.66
CA ASN A 45 -0.16 -3.93 -14.12
C ASN A 45 -0.58 -3.78 -12.66
N PHE A 46 0.18 -4.37 -11.74
CA PHE A 46 -0.11 -4.33 -10.30
C PHE A 46 0.10 -2.95 -9.65
N GLU A 47 0.67 -2.00 -10.37
CA GLU A 47 0.91 -0.63 -9.87
C GLU A 47 -0.22 0.33 -10.28
N ALA A 48 -1.18 -0.10 -11.08
CA ALA A 48 -2.35 0.71 -11.44
C ALA A 48 -3.28 0.91 -10.24
N LEU A 49 -3.90 2.09 -10.16
CA LEU A 49 -4.90 2.39 -9.12
C LEU A 49 -6.12 1.45 -9.21
N GLU A 50 -6.47 1.06 -10.40
CA GLU A 50 -7.59 0.17 -10.74
C GLU A 50 -7.37 -1.28 -10.26
N CYS A 51 -6.19 -1.60 -9.74
CA CYS A 51 -5.96 -2.85 -8.99
C CYS A 51 -6.64 -2.86 -7.63
N ILE A 52 -6.99 -1.69 -7.11
CA ILE A 52 -7.69 -1.52 -5.85
C ILE A 52 -9.19 -1.42 -6.12
N ASP A 53 -9.98 -2.16 -5.37
CA ASP A 53 -11.43 -2.03 -5.34
C ASP A 53 -11.80 -0.75 -4.56
N LEU A 54 -11.82 0.38 -5.28
CA LEU A 54 -12.03 1.70 -4.70
C LEU A 54 -13.42 1.85 -4.08
N GLU A 55 -14.44 1.26 -4.71
CA GLU A 55 -15.81 1.29 -4.18
C GLU A 55 -15.88 0.58 -2.84
N LYS A 56 -15.34 -0.63 -2.77
CA LYS A 56 -15.30 -1.41 -1.52
C LYS A 56 -14.48 -0.69 -0.44
N PHE A 57 -13.31 -0.16 -0.81
CA PHE A 57 -12.46 0.56 0.14
C PHE A 57 -13.16 1.78 0.71
N ASN A 58 -13.70 2.67 -0.15
CA ASN A 58 -14.38 3.88 0.31
C ASN A 58 -15.65 3.55 1.11
N GLY A 59 -16.42 2.55 0.66
CA GLY A 59 -17.60 2.08 1.37
C GLY A 59 -17.30 1.59 2.78
N ASP A 60 -16.28 0.75 2.94
CA ASP A 60 -15.86 0.24 4.25
C ASP A 60 -15.34 1.36 5.17
N MET A 61 -14.54 2.28 4.64
CA MET A 61 -14.01 3.40 5.43
C MET A 61 -15.13 4.34 5.88
N ASN A 62 -16.10 4.66 5.02
CA ASN A 62 -17.26 5.49 5.38
C ASN A 62 -18.13 4.82 6.45
N ARG A 63 -18.36 3.51 6.35
CA ARG A 63 -19.10 2.76 7.37
C ARG A 63 -18.37 2.74 8.71
N LEU A 64 -17.05 2.58 8.71
CA LEU A 64 -16.22 2.69 9.91
C LEU A 64 -16.31 4.08 10.53
N LEU A 65 -16.23 5.14 9.74
CA LEU A 65 -16.39 6.54 10.20
C LEU A 65 -17.78 6.80 10.76
N ALA A 66 -18.80 6.08 10.30
CA ALA A 66 -20.16 6.11 10.84
C ALA A 66 -20.32 5.28 12.13
N GLY A 67 -19.26 4.60 12.59
CA GLY A 67 -19.30 3.73 13.78
C GLY A 67 -19.92 2.36 13.54
N GLU A 68 -20.09 1.95 12.29
CA GLU A 68 -20.61 0.63 11.96
C GLU A 68 -19.54 -0.46 12.14
N ARG A 69 -20.01 -1.69 12.36
CA ARG A 69 -19.14 -2.87 12.37
C ARG A 69 -18.87 -3.34 10.94
N VAL A 70 -17.60 -3.37 10.56
CA VAL A 70 -17.16 -3.75 9.22
C VAL A 70 -16.21 -4.94 9.31
N GLU A 71 -16.40 -5.94 8.46
CA GLU A 71 -15.43 -7.01 8.26
C GLU A 71 -14.40 -6.56 7.23
N LEU A 72 -13.14 -6.45 7.69
CA LEU A 72 -12.02 -6.06 6.83
C LEU A 72 -11.53 -7.24 5.98
N PRO A 73 -11.31 -7.02 4.68
CA PRO A 73 -10.77 -8.07 3.82
C PRO A 73 -9.30 -8.36 4.13
N ARG A 74 -8.81 -9.49 3.62
CA ARG A 74 -7.39 -9.84 3.53
C ARG A 74 -7.08 -10.34 2.14
N PHE A 75 -6.03 -9.83 1.53
CA PHE A 75 -5.61 -10.31 0.21
C PHE A 75 -4.57 -11.43 0.35
N ASN A 76 -4.87 -12.57 -0.24
CA ASN A 76 -3.97 -13.71 -0.29
C ASN A 76 -3.11 -13.65 -1.56
N PHE A 77 -1.88 -13.18 -1.43
CA PHE A 77 -0.94 -13.03 -2.56
C PHE A 77 -0.57 -14.35 -3.25
N LYS A 78 -0.70 -15.48 -2.57
CA LYS A 78 -0.42 -16.81 -3.16
C LYS A 78 -1.54 -17.23 -4.10
N THR A 79 -2.79 -17.14 -3.64
CA THR A 79 -3.97 -17.51 -4.42
C THR A 79 -4.41 -16.39 -5.37
N GLY A 80 -4.03 -15.13 -5.09
CA GLY A 80 -4.46 -13.95 -5.82
C GLY A 80 -5.92 -13.61 -5.60
N LYS A 81 -6.47 -13.92 -4.43
CA LYS A 81 -7.87 -13.70 -4.08
C LYS A 81 -8.03 -12.95 -2.78
N ARG A 82 -9.12 -12.18 -2.69
CA ARG A 82 -9.57 -11.55 -1.46
C ARG A 82 -10.30 -12.58 -0.60
N GLU A 83 -9.99 -12.59 0.69
CA GLU A 83 -10.54 -13.51 1.68
C GLU A 83 -11.10 -12.72 2.86
N TYR A 84 -12.12 -13.26 3.52
CA TYR A 84 -12.67 -12.75 4.76
C TYR A 84 -12.42 -13.78 5.88
N LYS A 85 -11.82 -13.33 6.99
CA LYS A 85 -11.35 -14.22 8.06
C LYS A 85 -11.98 -13.88 9.42
N GLY A 86 -13.05 -13.10 9.42
CA GLY A 86 -13.70 -12.66 10.64
C GLY A 86 -12.99 -11.48 11.33
N ASP A 87 -12.18 -10.72 10.60
CA ASP A 87 -11.51 -9.51 11.12
C ASP A 87 -12.50 -8.34 11.12
N PHE A 88 -13.26 -8.21 12.20
CA PHE A 88 -14.22 -7.13 12.37
C PHE A 88 -13.62 -5.94 13.10
N LEU A 89 -13.93 -4.74 12.60
CA LEU A 89 -13.58 -3.47 13.23
C LEU A 89 -14.84 -2.62 13.44
N THR A 90 -14.91 -1.94 14.58
CA THR A 90 -15.87 -0.88 14.88
C THR A 90 -15.09 0.28 15.49
N MET A 91 -15.31 1.49 15.02
CA MET A 91 -14.58 2.66 15.51
C MET A 91 -15.34 3.38 16.62
N GLY A 92 -14.61 3.75 17.68
CA GLY A 92 -15.03 4.65 18.74
C GLY A 92 -14.53 6.09 18.55
N PRO A 93 -14.84 7.00 19.48
CA PRO A 93 -14.55 8.43 19.33
C PRO A 93 -13.06 8.79 19.40
N HIS A 94 -12.22 7.92 19.93
CA HIS A 94 -10.76 8.09 20.01
C HIS A 94 -9.98 7.21 19.04
N ASP A 95 -10.69 6.53 18.16
CA ASP A 95 -10.09 5.63 17.20
C ASP A 95 -9.62 6.39 15.96
N ILE A 96 -8.50 5.96 15.41
CA ILE A 96 -7.94 6.53 14.20
C ILE A 96 -7.50 5.41 13.23
N LEU A 97 -7.85 5.56 11.95
CA LEU A 97 -7.37 4.66 10.91
C LEU A 97 -5.98 5.09 10.42
N VAL A 98 -5.03 4.19 10.50
CA VAL A 98 -3.69 4.37 9.93
C VAL A 98 -3.62 3.55 8.64
N ILE A 99 -3.96 4.21 7.54
CA ILE A 99 -4.06 3.58 6.23
C ILE A 99 -2.71 3.67 5.50
N GLU A 100 -2.20 2.56 4.99
CA GLU A 100 -0.96 2.54 4.22
C GLU A 100 -1.13 1.83 2.89
N GLY A 101 -0.52 2.38 1.85
CA GLY A 101 -0.52 1.83 0.50
C GLY A 101 0.26 2.73 -0.46
N ILE A 102 0.55 2.22 -1.64
CA ILE A 102 1.29 2.98 -2.65
C ILE A 102 0.46 4.12 -3.25
N HIS A 103 -0.87 4.01 -3.21
CA HIS A 103 -1.81 4.98 -3.78
C HIS A 103 -2.42 5.95 -2.76
N CYS A 104 -2.02 5.89 -1.47
CA CYS A 104 -2.67 6.70 -0.41
C CYS A 104 -2.55 8.22 -0.60
N LEU A 105 -1.60 8.71 -1.41
CA LEU A 105 -1.47 10.13 -1.74
C LEU A 105 -2.37 10.55 -2.91
N ASN A 106 -2.80 9.61 -3.75
CA ASN A 106 -3.70 9.88 -4.87
C ASN A 106 -5.10 10.21 -4.33
N ASP A 107 -5.62 11.39 -4.71
CA ASP A 107 -6.95 11.84 -4.26
C ASP A 107 -8.08 10.92 -4.74
N ARG A 108 -7.93 10.31 -5.91
CA ARG A 108 -8.90 9.35 -6.44
C ARG A 108 -9.12 8.13 -5.53
N MET A 109 -8.07 7.71 -4.81
CA MET A 109 -8.16 6.54 -3.94
C MET A 109 -9.17 6.70 -2.80
N SER A 110 -9.27 7.90 -2.25
CA SER A 110 -10.14 8.22 -1.12
C SER A 110 -11.11 9.36 -1.45
N ALA A 111 -11.58 9.42 -2.69
CA ALA A 111 -12.40 10.53 -3.18
C ALA A 111 -13.72 10.66 -2.43
N GLU A 112 -14.30 9.55 -1.98
CA GLU A 112 -15.58 9.51 -1.28
C GLU A 112 -15.47 9.75 0.24
N LEU A 113 -14.25 9.85 0.76
CA LEU A 113 -14.02 10.14 2.18
C LEU A 113 -13.98 11.64 2.43
N PRO A 114 -14.59 12.14 3.53
CA PRO A 114 -14.56 13.56 3.88
C PRO A 114 -13.13 14.09 4.02
N THR A 115 -12.83 15.20 3.35
CA THR A 115 -11.47 15.78 3.32
C THR A 115 -10.99 16.20 4.71
N GLN A 116 -11.88 16.72 5.56
CA GLN A 116 -11.57 17.13 6.93
C GLN A 116 -11.18 15.97 7.86
N ASN A 117 -11.48 14.73 7.47
CA ASN A 117 -11.15 13.53 8.23
C ASN A 117 -9.86 12.87 7.76
N LYS A 118 -9.15 13.49 6.79
CA LYS A 118 -7.95 12.90 6.17
C LYS A 118 -6.72 13.74 6.43
N TYR A 119 -5.62 13.06 6.76
CA TYR A 119 -4.29 13.64 6.79
C TYR A 119 -3.33 12.76 6.00
N LYS A 120 -2.69 13.31 4.97
CA LYS A 120 -1.79 12.55 4.09
C LYS A 120 -0.34 12.74 4.52
N ILE A 121 0.40 11.64 4.62
CA ILE A 121 1.81 11.62 4.98
C ILE A 121 2.61 10.96 3.86
N TYR A 122 3.52 11.72 3.27
CA TYR A 122 4.48 11.20 2.30
C TYR A 122 5.67 10.57 2.99
N ILE A 123 5.98 9.31 2.64
CA ILE A 123 7.12 8.59 3.16
C ILE A 123 8.05 8.18 2.02
N SER A 124 9.25 8.73 2.03
CA SER A 124 10.34 8.34 1.14
C SER A 124 11.48 7.71 1.92
N ALA A 125 12.02 6.61 1.43
CA ALA A 125 13.26 6.05 1.94
C ALA A 125 14.43 6.75 1.26
N LEU A 126 15.09 7.64 1.96
CA LEU A 126 16.37 8.19 1.52
C LEU A 126 17.46 7.16 1.80
N THR A 127 18.03 6.59 0.74
CA THR A 127 19.21 5.74 0.86
C THR A 127 20.44 6.64 0.99
N GLN A 128 21.11 6.55 2.13
CA GLN A 128 22.32 7.34 2.41
C GLN A 128 23.61 6.55 2.12
N LEU A 129 23.48 5.39 1.48
CA LEU A 129 24.62 4.58 1.10
C LEU A 129 25.24 5.10 -0.20
N ASN A 130 26.54 5.26 -0.21
CA ASN A 130 27.32 5.62 -1.38
C ASN A 130 28.03 4.37 -1.92
N VAL A 131 28.25 4.35 -3.23
CA VAL A 131 29.12 3.36 -3.89
C VAL A 131 30.58 3.78 -3.70
N ASP A 132 30.83 5.11 -3.74
CA ASP A 132 32.11 5.74 -3.51
C ASP A 132 31.92 7.15 -2.92
N GLU A 133 32.98 7.96 -2.86
CA GLU A 133 32.97 9.32 -2.27
C GLU A 133 32.01 10.28 -3.00
N HIS A 134 31.68 10.02 -4.25
CA HIS A 134 30.91 10.95 -5.10
C HIS A 134 29.58 10.36 -5.60
N ASN A 135 29.42 9.02 -5.57
CA ASN A 135 28.30 8.34 -6.16
C ASN A 135 27.39 7.71 -5.08
N ARG A 136 26.20 8.26 -4.91
CA ARG A 136 25.16 7.69 -4.06
C ARG A 136 24.44 6.57 -4.80
N ILE A 137 24.10 5.49 -4.08
CA ILE A 137 23.19 4.47 -4.62
C ILE A 137 21.83 5.12 -4.89
N PRO A 138 21.32 5.10 -6.13
CA PRO A 138 20.01 5.61 -6.45
C PRO A 138 18.91 4.93 -5.60
N THR A 139 17.91 5.70 -5.19
CA THR A 139 16.77 5.17 -4.41
C THR A 139 16.05 4.04 -5.18
N THR A 140 16.02 4.12 -6.50
CA THR A 140 15.48 3.10 -7.40
C THR A 140 16.19 1.77 -7.28
N ASP A 141 17.52 1.78 -7.22
CA ASP A 141 18.33 0.56 -7.11
C ASP A 141 18.18 -0.06 -5.72
N GLY A 142 18.15 0.77 -4.69
CA GLY A 142 17.84 0.34 -3.32
C GLY A 142 16.45 -0.31 -3.23
N ARG A 143 15.47 0.18 -3.98
CA ARG A 143 14.14 -0.41 -4.07
C ARG A 143 14.14 -1.76 -4.79
N LEU A 144 14.88 -1.90 -5.89
CA LEU A 144 15.05 -3.16 -6.60
C LEU A 144 15.65 -4.22 -5.68
N LEU A 145 16.79 -3.92 -5.06
CA LEU A 145 17.46 -4.85 -4.13
C LEU A 145 16.52 -5.29 -2.99
N ARG A 146 15.81 -4.33 -2.40
CA ARG A 146 14.81 -4.65 -1.38
C ARG A 146 13.65 -5.48 -1.94
N GLY A 147 13.21 -5.21 -3.15
CA GLY A 147 12.18 -5.98 -3.86
C GLY A 147 12.58 -7.44 -3.98
N ILE A 148 13.78 -7.71 -4.48
CA ILE A 148 14.34 -9.06 -4.62
C ILE A 148 14.36 -9.80 -3.27
N VAL A 149 14.88 -9.16 -2.22
CA VAL A 149 14.96 -9.79 -0.89
C VAL A 149 13.57 -10.05 -0.30
N ARG A 150 12.64 -9.11 -0.45
CA ARG A 150 11.26 -9.27 0.03
C ARG A 150 10.56 -10.41 -0.71
N ASP A 151 10.64 -10.42 -2.02
CA ASP A 151 9.90 -11.37 -2.86
C ASP A 151 10.42 -12.80 -2.64
N ALA A 152 11.73 -12.95 -2.46
CA ALA A 152 12.31 -14.24 -2.06
C ALA A 152 11.81 -14.72 -0.69
N ARG A 153 11.67 -13.81 0.29
CA ARG A 153 11.27 -14.17 1.66
C ARG A 153 9.77 -14.40 1.84
N THR A 154 8.94 -13.62 1.14
CA THR A 154 7.51 -13.52 1.47
C THR A 154 6.58 -13.93 0.34
N ARG A 155 7.05 -13.89 -0.92
CA ARG A 155 6.23 -14.16 -2.10
C ARG A 155 6.66 -15.43 -2.84
N GLY A 156 7.82 -15.98 -2.50
CA GLY A 156 8.36 -17.20 -3.11
C GLY A 156 8.98 -17.00 -4.49
N ASN A 157 9.20 -15.75 -4.93
CA ASN A 157 9.84 -15.45 -6.21
C ASN A 157 11.36 -15.38 -6.06
N SER A 158 12.09 -15.97 -6.98
CA SER A 158 13.55 -15.83 -7.09
C SER A 158 13.95 -14.44 -7.61
N ALA A 159 15.23 -14.09 -7.48
CA ALA A 159 15.75 -12.86 -8.09
C ALA A 159 15.60 -12.87 -9.61
N GLN A 160 15.79 -14.04 -10.25
CA GLN A 160 15.63 -14.22 -11.69
C GLN A 160 14.20 -13.97 -12.18
N GLU A 161 13.20 -14.19 -11.33
CA GLU A 161 11.79 -13.87 -11.61
C GLU A 161 11.45 -12.41 -11.31
N THR A 162 12.05 -11.83 -10.28
CA THR A 162 11.77 -10.45 -9.85
C THR A 162 12.39 -9.42 -10.78
N ILE A 163 13.62 -9.63 -11.26
CA ILE A 163 14.35 -8.66 -12.10
C ILE A 163 13.61 -8.34 -13.42
N PRO A 164 13.11 -9.31 -14.20
CA PRO A 164 12.37 -9.02 -15.43
C PRO A 164 11.07 -8.24 -15.23
N MET A 165 10.46 -8.33 -14.04
CA MET A 165 9.24 -7.58 -13.69
C MET A 165 9.52 -6.10 -13.40
N TRP A 166 10.77 -5.74 -13.11
CA TRP A 166 11.11 -4.41 -12.60
C TRP A 166 10.84 -3.26 -13.57
N PRO A 167 11.05 -3.37 -14.90
CA PRO A 167 10.66 -2.32 -15.83
C PRO A 167 9.16 -1.97 -15.79
N SER A 168 8.29 -2.97 -15.63
CA SER A 168 6.83 -2.75 -15.48
C SER A 168 6.52 -2.04 -14.17
N VAL A 169 7.13 -2.48 -13.06
CA VAL A 169 7.01 -1.82 -11.76
C VAL A 169 7.44 -0.35 -11.86
N ARG A 170 8.54 -0.07 -12.56
CA ARG A 170 9.07 1.29 -12.73
C ARG A 170 8.12 2.19 -13.51
N ARG A 171 7.58 1.71 -14.64
CA ARG A 171 6.55 2.44 -15.40
C ARG A 171 5.34 2.75 -14.53
N GLY A 172 4.85 1.75 -13.80
CA GLY A 172 3.70 1.93 -12.91
C GLY A 172 3.94 2.99 -11.82
N GLU A 173 5.17 3.08 -11.28
CA GLU A 173 5.55 4.14 -10.35
C GLU A 173 5.50 5.53 -10.99
N GLU A 174 6.05 5.65 -12.20
CA GLU A 174 6.09 6.92 -12.94
C GLU A 174 4.71 7.41 -13.33
N GLU A 175 3.82 6.50 -13.70
CA GLU A 175 2.46 6.83 -14.14
C GLU A 175 1.48 7.03 -12.97
N ASN A 176 1.59 6.23 -11.91
CA ASN A 176 0.54 6.12 -10.90
C ASN A 176 0.94 6.59 -9.50
N ILE A 177 2.23 6.81 -9.23
CA ILE A 177 2.70 7.14 -7.88
C ILE A 177 3.41 8.49 -7.83
N PHE A 178 4.39 8.72 -8.68
CA PHE A 178 5.19 9.96 -8.66
C PHE A 178 4.39 11.24 -8.91
N PRO A 179 3.34 11.28 -9.75
CA PRO A 179 2.53 12.47 -9.92
C PRO A 179 1.83 12.97 -8.66
N TYR A 180 1.75 12.13 -7.63
CA TYR A 180 1.04 12.41 -6.37
C TYR A 180 1.98 12.58 -5.16
N GLN A 181 3.29 12.73 -5.39
CA GLN A 181 4.31 12.88 -4.33
C GLN A 181 4.67 14.34 -4.04
#